data_9a9f95854bd9e5afee63c601c3d08add
#
_entry.id   9a9f95854bd9e5afee63c601c3d08add
#
_cell.length_a   1.000
_cell.length_b   1.000
_cell.length_c   1.000
_cell.angle_alpha   90.00
_cell.angle_beta   90.00
_cell.angle_gamma   90.00
#
_symmetry.space_group_name_H-M   'P 1'
#
loop_
_entity.id
_entity.type
_entity.pdbx_description
1 polymer ?
#
loop_
_entity_poly.entity_id
_entity_poly.type
_entity_poly.pdbx_seq_one_letter_code
_entity_poly.pdbx_strand_id
1 'polypeptide(L)'
;MIFLSYKLEIRKHMEEIFEKVAKKDHVQERAIKNKIKQILEDPYRFKPLKRPMQGKRRVHTFGPFVLVYSIQENEKCVVIEDYDHHDRIYK
;
A
#
# COMPACT_ATOMS: atom_id res chain seq x y z
N MET A 1 10.38 -21.87 13.97
CA MET A 1 9.12 -21.32 13.47
C MET A 1 9.33 -20.49 12.23
N ILE A 2 8.45 -20.65 11.27
CA ILE A 2 8.58 -19.93 10.02
C ILE A 2 7.50 -18.88 9.94
N PHE A 3 7.89 -17.67 9.68
CA PHE A 3 6.96 -16.59 9.43
C PHE A 3 6.88 -16.37 7.95
N LEU A 4 5.72 -16.63 7.41
CA LEU A 4 5.50 -16.42 6.00
C LEU A 4 5.01 -15.00 5.83
N SER A 5 5.95 -14.11 5.63
CA SER A 5 5.59 -12.77 5.22
C SER A 5 5.43 -12.78 3.71
N TYR A 6 4.56 -11.92 3.23
CA TYR A 6 4.37 -11.76 1.80
C TYR A 6 5.54 -11.01 1.21
N LYS A 7 5.85 -11.30 -0.05
CA LYS A 7 6.80 -10.52 -0.81
C LYS A 7 6.16 -9.18 -1.16
N LEU A 8 7.01 -8.18 -1.39
CA LEU A 8 6.55 -6.85 -1.72
C LEU A 8 6.96 -6.51 -3.15
N GLU A 9 5.99 -6.07 -3.92
CA GLU A 9 6.25 -5.52 -5.25
C GLU A 9 5.66 -4.11 -5.30
N ILE A 10 6.42 -3.16 -5.84
CA ILE A 10 5.99 -1.77 -5.94
C ILE A 10 5.95 -1.43 -7.42
N ARG A 11 4.81 -0.95 -7.91
CA ARG A 11 4.68 -0.53 -9.30
C ARG A 11 5.70 0.56 -9.59
N LYS A 12 6.23 0.56 -10.82
CA LYS A 12 7.29 1.46 -11.19
C LYS A 12 6.95 2.92 -10.95
N HIS A 13 5.73 3.33 -11.32
CA HIS A 13 5.33 4.72 -11.10
C HIS A 13 5.28 5.08 -9.62
N MET A 14 5.08 4.11 -8.75
CA MET A 14 5.04 4.32 -7.31
C MET A 14 6.43 4.54 -6.73
N GLU A 15 7.45 3.94 -7.35
CA GLU A 15 8.81 4.13 -6.86
C GLU A 15 9.20 5.61 -6.91
N GLU A 16 8.82 6.30 -7.98
CA GLU A 16 9.10 7.73 -8.09
C GLU A 16 8.35 8.54 -7.04
N ILE A 17 7.09 8.18 -6.80
CA ILE A 17 6.28 8.86 -5.79
C ILE A 17 6.91 8.71 -4.42
N PHE A 18 7.32 7.49 -4.08
CA PHE A 18 7.92 7.22 -2.76
C PHE A 18 9.29 7.91 -2.62
N GLU A 19 10.05 8.00 -3.70
CA GLU A 19 11.31 8.76 -3.68
C GLU A 19 11.08 10.21 -3.35
N LYS A 20 10.09 10.83 -3.97
CA LYS A 20 9.76 12.22 -3.71
C LYS A 20 9.32 12.43 -2.27
N VAL A 21 8.48 11.53 -1.76
CA VAL A 21 8.04 11.61 -0.36
C VAL A 21 9.24 11.48 0.57
N ALA A 22 10.12 10.54 0.31
CA ALA A 22 11.29 10.32 1.16
C ALA A 22 12.19 11.55 1.25
N LYS A 23 12.29 12.30 0.15
CA LYS A 23 13.11 13.51 0.13
C LYS A 23 12.46 14.68 0.84
N LYS A 24 11.13 14.76 0.82
CA LYS A 24 10.43 15.95 1.29
C LYS A 24 9.84 15.80 2.69
N ASP A 25 9.47 14.59 3.07
CA ASP A 25 8.70 14.40 4.31
C ASP A 25 9.05 13.05 4.94
N HIS A 26 10.00 13.07 5.85
CA HIS A 26 10.45 11.86 6.53
C HIS A 26 9.40 11.26 7.43
N VAL A 27 8.50 12.07 7.96
CA VAL A 27 7.41 11.58 8.81
C VAL A 27 6.43 10.78 7.96
N GLN A 28 6.08 11.34 6.81
CA GLN A 28 5.19 10.63 5.88
C GLN A 28 5.83 9.33 5.38
N GLU A 29 7.11 9.38 5.03
CA GLU A 29 7.84 8.20 4.60
C GLU A 29 7.76 7.10 5.65
N ARG A 30 7.99 7.46 6.92
CA ARG A 30 7.94 6.48 8.00
C ARG A 30 6.54 5.89 8.16
N ALA A 31 5.51 6.72 8.03
CA ALA A 31 4.13 6.26 8.13
C ALA A 31 3.81 5.25 7.04
N ILE A 32 4.28 5.51 5.81
CA ILE A 32 4.09 4.58 4.69
C ILE A 32 4.80 3.26 4.97
N LYS A 33 6.03 3.31 5.41
CA LYS A 33 6.82 2.10 5.70
C LYS A 33 6.16 1.26 6.79
N ASN A 34 5.65 1.92 7.82
CA ASN A 34 4.98 1.21 8.91
C ASN A 34 3.71 0.51 8.42
N LYS A 35 2.94 1.17 7.56
CA LYS A 35 1.74 0.55 7.02
C LYS A 35 2.06 -0.60 6.10
N ILE A 36 3.07 -0.45 5.26
CA ILE A 36 3.50 -1.55 4.40
C ILE A 36 3.91 -2.76 5.24
N LYS A 37 4.62 -2.53 6.32
CA LYS A 37 5.00 -3.62 7.23
C LYS A 37 3.77 -4.34 7.76
N GLN A 38 2.77 -3.59 8.20
CA GLN A 38 1.52 -4.18 8.69
C GLN A 38 0.79 -4.97 7.60
N ILE A 39 0.79 -4.44 6.37
CA ILE A 39 0.18 -5.14 5.23
C ILE A 39 0.87 -6.47 4.97
N LEU A 40 2.20 -6.48 5.01
CA LEU A 40 2.95 -7.71 4.75
C LEU A 40 2.74 -8.77 5.83
N GLU A 41 2.47 -8.33 7.06
CA GLU A 41 2.18 -9.26 8.15
C GLU A 41 0.81 -9.91 7.99
N ASP A 42 -0.18 -9.15 7.50
CA ASP A 42 -1.54 -9.65 7.29
C ASP A 42 -2.23 -8.80 6.23
N PRO A 43 -2.08 -9.15 4.96
CA PRO A 43 -2.63 -8.32 3.89
C PRO A 43 -4.15 -8.30 3.82
N TYR A 44 -4.82 -9.25 4.46
CA TYR A 44 -6.28 -9.29 4.46
C TYR A 44 -6.92 -8.46 5.57
N ARG A 45 -6.10 -7.83 6.37
CA ARG A 45 -6.52 -7.05 7.53
C ARG A 45 -7.27 -5.77 7.17
N PHE A 46 -6.92 -5.17 6.05
CA PHE A 46 -7.47 -3.87 5.66
C PHE A 46 -8.64 -4.01 4.70
N LYS A 47 -9.38 -2.93 4.53
CA LYS A 47 -10.66 -2.98 3.83
C LYS A 47 -10.53 -3.21 2.34
N PRO A 48 -11.29 -4.16 1.77
CA PRO A 48 -11.34 -4.28 0.32
C PRO A 48 -12.12 -3.12 -0.29
N LEU A 49 -11.76 -2.79 -1.52
CA LEU A 49 -12.44 -1.75 -2.27
C LEU A 49 -13.60 -2.34 -3.06
N LYS A 50 -14.64 -1.54 -3.22
CA LYS A 50 -15.79 -1.91 -4.02
C LYS A 50 -15.55 -1.54 -5.47
N ARG A 51 -16.48 -1.96 -6.33
CA ARG A 51 -16.40 -1.61 -7.75
C ARG A 51 -16.17 -0.11 -7.93
N PRO A 52 -15.41 0.29 -8.94
CA PRO A 52 -14.74 -0.55 -9.94
C PRO A 52 -13.38 -1.07 -9.52
N MET A 53 -12.97 -0.85 -8.28
CA MET A 53 -11.65 -1.19 -7.79
C MET A 53 -11.61 -2.52 -7.04
N GLN A 54 -12.53 -3.41 -7.32
CA GLN A 54 -12.58 -4.71 -6.66
C GLN A 54 -11.29 -5.48 -6.94
N GLY A 55 -10.87 -6.29 -5.97
CA GLY A 55 -9.59 -6.97 -6.04
C GLY A 55 -8.45 -6.20 -5.42
N LYS A 56 -8.73 -4.99 -4.97
CA LYS A 56 -7.74 -4.14 -4.30
C LYS A 56 -8.19 -3.81 -2.89
N ARG A 57 -7.24 -3.43 -2.06
CA ARG A 57 -7.50 -3.01 -0.69
C ARG A 57 -6.87 -1.67 -0.44
N ARG A 58 -7.35 -0.98 0.58
CA ARG A 58 -6.86 0.34 0.90
C ARG A 58 -6.63 0.50 2.39
N VAL A 59 -5.73 1.42 2.71
CA VAL A 59 -5.48 1.79 4.10
C VAL A 59 -5.01 3.25 4.14
N HIS A 60 -5.52 3.99 5.11
CA HIS A 60 -5.03 5.33 5.37
C HIS A 60 -3.65 5.24 6.01
N THR A 61 -2.74 6.07 5.55
CA THR A 61 -1.36 6.03 6.02
C THR A 61 -0.93 7.30 6.72
N PHE A 62 -1.27 8.45 6.16
CA PHE A 62 -0.79 9.72 6.65
C PHE A 62 -1.80 10.80 6.29
N GLY A 63 -2.53 11.31 7.29
CA GLY A 63 -3.56 12.31 7.04
C GLY A 63 -4.56 11.82 6.00
N PRO A 64 -4.80 12.61 4.95
CA PRO A 64 -5.78 12.22 3.93
C PRO A 64 -5.24 11.26 2.87
N PHE A 65 -3.99 10.80 3.01
CA PHE A 65 -3.40 9.93 2.00
C PHE A 65 -3.74 8.47 2.22
N VAL A 66 -3.98 7.79 1.11
CA VAL A 66 -4.44 6.40 1.09
C VAL A 66 -3.49 5.57 0.25
N LEU A 67 -3.14 4.41 0.76
CA LEU A 67 -2.32 3.43 0.07
C LEU A 67 -3.24 2.34 -0.45
N VAL A 68 -3.10 2.01 -1.74
CA VAL A 68 -3.91 0.97 -2.39
C VAL A 68 -2.98 -0.16 -2.79
N TYR A 69 -3.40 -1.38 -2.49
CA TYR A 69 -2.60 -2.56 -2.82
C TYR A 69 -3.48 -3.71 -3.25
N SER A 70 -2.86 -4.67 -3.92
CA SER A 70 -3.53 -5.92 -4.27
C SER A 70 -2.73 -7.10 -3.73
N ILE A 71 -3.37 -8.26 -3.67
CA ILE A 71 -2.75 -9.46 -3.14
C ILE A 71 -2.71 -10.51 -4.22
N GLN A 72 -1.51 -10.98 -4.53
CA GLN A 72 -1.30 -12.10 -5.45
C GLN A 72 -1.06 -13.32 -4.59
N GLU A 73 -2.13 -13.98 -4.20
CA GLU A 73 -2.06 -15.05 -3.20
C GLU A 73 -1.23 -16.23 -3.66
N ASN A 74 -1.34 -16.60 -4.93
CA ASN A 74 -0.58 -17.72 -5.46
C ASN A 74 0.92 -17.52 -5.32
N GLU A 75 1.37 -16.28 -5.36
CA GLU A 75 2.78 -15.94 -5.30
C GLU A 75 3.17 -15.42 -3.93
N LYS A 76 2.21 -15.33 -3.02
CA LYS A 76 2.43 -14.71 -1.72
C LYS A 76 3.08 -13.34 -1.86
N CYS A 77 2.46 -12.51 -2.68
CA CYS A 77 3.00 -11.20 -3.02
C CYS A 77 1.95 -10.11 -2.83
N VAL A 78 2.37 -9.02 -2.20
CA VAL A 78 1.56 -7.80 -2.09
C VAL A 78 2.12 -6.81 -3.11
N VAL A 79 1.23 -6.26 -3.93
CA VAL A 79 1.62 -5.27 -4.94
C VAL A 79 1.07 -3.92 -4.52
N ILE A 80 1.95 -2.93 -4.38
CA ILE A 80 1.53 -1.57 -4.08
C ILE A 80 1.10 -0.93 -5.40
N GLU A 81 -0.19 -0.61 -5.48
CA GLU A 81 -0.80 -0.16 -6.73
C GLU A 81 -0.86 1.36 -6.84
N ASP A 82 -1.15 2.05 -5.74
CA ASP A 82 -1.32 3.48 -5.80
C ASP A 82 -1.16 4.11 -4.42
N TYR A 83 -0.86 5.41 -4.41
CA TYR A 83 -0.77 6.20 -3.19
C TYR A 83 -1.11 7.63 -3.53
N ASP A 84 -2.23 8.13 -3.03
CA ASP A 84 -2.65 9.48 -3.34
C ASP A 84 -3.62 9.98 -2.28
N HIS A 85 -4.00 11.22 -2.43
CA HIS A 85 -5.01 11.84 -1.61
C HIS A 85 -6.32 11.08 -1.76
N HIS A 86 -7.03 10.93 -0.64
CA HIS A 86 -8.32 10.23 -0.58
C HIS A 86 -9.26 10.63 -1.72
N ASP A 87 -9.38 11.92 -2.00
CA ASP A 87 -10.32 12.41 -3.01
C ASP A 87 -9.99 11.92 -4.41
N ARG A 88 -8.70 11.68 -4.69
CA ARG A 88 -8.29 11.21 -6.01
C ARG A 88 -8.45 9.71 -6.16
N ILE A 89 -8.24 8.97 -5.08
CA ILE A 89 -8.36 7.51 -5.09
C ILE A 89 -9.80 7.09 -5.40
N TYR A 90 -10.76 7.82 -4.88
CA TYR A 90 -12.17 7.41 -4.97
C TYR A 90 -12.96 8.10 -6.07
N LYS A 91 -12.29 8.68 -7.01
CA LYS A 91 -13.00 9.26 -8.16
C LYS A 91 -13.62 8.22 -9.04
#